data_352f9196743ee463eb662bcaf3a5b876
#
_entry.id   352f9196743ee463eb662bcaf3a5b876
#
_cell.length_a   1.000
_cell.length_b   1.000
_cell.length_c   1.000
_cell.angle_alpha   90.00
_cell.angle_beta   90.00
_cell.angle_gamma   90.00
#
_symmetry.space_group_name_H-M   'P 1'
#
loop_
_entity.id
_entity.type
_entity.pdbx_description
1 polymer ?
#
loop_
_entity_poly.entity_id
_entity_poly.type
_entity_poly.pdbx_seq_one_letter_code
_entity_poly.pdbx_strand_id
1 'polypeptide(L)'
;MTKRILFLLVSIFIISCSSDSVPELQVTITLLEDGKVRVDASAPGAVVYRFSFGDSQDYIDQKSGTIEYTYKNKGDYVIGVRAFFDANDLQNNVLNTATVSITNAIGVGLSGEFIDDSEVATEYSGYTLVFSDEFNKDGAPSDEKWHLQYIPIQGGNWANGELQHYTTRRDNSYVSDGSLKIVAKRENYSYDGNAKNFTSARLNSKFDFQYGRVDVRAKLPSKEGTWPAIWTLGSNVLELDGYFRNSKGSVSWPECGEIDIMEQYGADKSKVLGTFHWRSESSNGHAMYPNDGSGLNVSGVSSEYHLYSLVWSASSMKIYFDDRLVAQLNNPSTEEEFRNPHYLLLNLAMGGSLGGTVPSNFDQDVLEIDYVRIYQ
;
A
#
# COMPACT_ATOMS: atom_id res chain seq x y z
N MET A 1 12.92 -32.77 -22.72
CA MET A 1 13.20 -31.49 -23.37
C MET A 1 14.24 -30.77 -22.54
N THR A 2 15.44 -30.57 -23.08
CA THR A 2 16.59 -30.06 -22.35
C THR A 2 16.45 -28.53 -22.27
N LYS A 3 16.17 -27.99 -21.10
CA LYS A 3 16.13 -26.55 -20.86
C LYS A 3 17.55 -25.98 -20.98
N ARG A 4 17.74 -25.06 -21.91
CA ARG A 4 19.01 -24.33 -22.08
C ARG A 4 19.05 -23.19 -21.06
N ILE A 5 19.96 -23.27 -20.11
CA ILE A 5 20.32 -22.17 -19.21
C ILE A 5 21.11 -21.15 -20.03
N LEU A 6 20.61 -19.93 -20.15
CA LEU A 6 21.30 -18.83 -20.82
C LEU A 6 22.21 -18.13 -19.80
N PHE A 7 23.51 -18.35 -19.91
CA PHE A 7 24.49 -17.60 -19.12
C PHE A 7 24.80 -16.28 -19.84
N LEU A 8 24.45 -15.16 -19.24
CA LEU A 8 24.90 -13.85 -19.67
C LEU A 8 26.08 -13.43 -18.78
N LEU A 9 27.30 -13.54 -19.29
CA LEU A 9 28.51 -13.05 -18.64
C LEU A 9 28.73 -11.60 -19.07
N VAL A 10 28.52 -10.64 -18.18
CA VAL A 10 28.88 -9.24 -18.40
C VAL A 10 30.17 -8.96 -17.63
N SER A 11 31.29 -8.94 -18.33
CA SER A 11 32.59 -8.53 -17.78
C SER A 11 32.91 -7.13 -18.28
N ILE A 12 32.95 -6.15 -17.37
CA ILE A 12 33.38 -4.79 -17.70
C ILE A 12 34.78 -4.57 -17.14
N PHE A 13 35.75 -4.33 -18.04
CA PHE A 13 37.12 -3.94 -17.68
C PHE A 13 37.22 -2.42 -17.69
N ILE A 14 37.62 -1.81 -16.59
CA ILE A 14 38.06 -0.42 -16.52
C ILE A 14 39.56 -0.43 -16.21
N ILE A 15 40.40 0.06 -17.16
CA ILE A 15 41.84 0.24 -16.96
C ILE A 15 42.04 1.66 -16.41
N SER A 16 42.50 1.78 -15.16
CA SER A 16 43.02 3.02 -14.60
C SER A 16 44.49 2.84 -14.21
N CYS A 17 45.35 3.69 -14.75
CA CYS A 17 46.78 3.72 -14.45
C CYS A 17 47.07 4.76 -13.36
N SER A 18 47.33 4.36 -12.11
CA SER A 18 48.12 5.09 -11.11
C SER A 18 48.58 4.13 -10.02
N SER A 19 49.75 4.38 -9.44
CA SER A 19 50.63 3.47 -8.72
C SER A 19 50.28 3.07 -7.29
N ASP A 20 49.02 3.21 -6.88
CA ASP A 20 48.46 2.52 -5.70
C ASP A 20 47.23 1.74 -6.20
N SER A 21 47.39 0.43 -6.35
CA SER A 21 46.36 -0.44 -6.89
C SER A 21 45.15 -0.48 -5.91
N VAL A 22 44.13 0.31 -6.22
CA VAL A 22 42.80 0.13 -5.60
C VAL A 22 42.39 -1.33 -5.85
N PRO A 23 42.02 -2.10 -4.83
CA PRO A 23 41.61 -3.49 -5.02
C PRO A 23 40.41 -3.55 -5.97
N GLU A 24 40.51 -4.37 -7.01
CA GLU A 24 39.45 -4.53 -8.02
C GLU A 24 38.27 -5.31 -7.40
N LEU A 25 37.07 -4.74 -7.41
CA LEU A 25 35.84 -5.43 -7.03
C LEU A 25 35.24 -6.11 -8.26
N GLN A 26 35.31 -7.42 -8.29
CA GLN A 26 34.66 -8.25 -9.31
C GLN A 26 33.25 -8.60 -8.84
N VAL A 27 32.25 -8.44 -9.70
CA VAL A 27 30.85 -8.77 -9.45
C VAL A 27 30.31 -9.60 -10.59
N THR A 28 29.72 -10.74 -10.26
CA THR A 28 29.01 -11.59 -11.20
C THR A 28 27.56 -11.70 -10.74
N ILE A 29 26.61 -11.44 -11.64
CA ILE A 29 25.18 -11.58 -11.37
C ILE A 29 24.65 -12.74 -12.21
N THR A 30 24.03 -13.70 -11.56
CA THR A 30 23.38 -14.85 -12.20
C THR A 30 21.88 -14.73 -11.99
N LEU A 31 21.13 -14.68 -13.10
CA LEU A 31 19.68 -14.78 -13.09
C LEU A 31 19.28 -16.23 -12.83
N LEU A 32 18.48 -16.44 -11.80
CA LEU A 32 17.88 -17.73 -11.45
C LEU A 32 16.39 -17.75 -11.88
N GLU A 33 15.71 -18.84 -11.61
CA GLU A 33 14.25 -18.93 -11.86
C GLU A 33 13.49 -18.01 -10.89
N ASP A 34 12.30 -17.60 -11.25
CA ASP A 34 11.33 -16.91 -10.40
C ASP A 34 11.80 -15.55 -9.83
N GLY A 35 12.46 -14.74 -10.67
CA GLY A 35 12.93 -13.40 -10.27
C GLY A 35 14.06 -13.40 -9.27
N LYS A 36 14.63 -14.56 -8.98
CA LYS A 36 15.77 -14.68 -8.08
C LYS A 36 17.06 -14.36 -8.82
N VAL A 37 17.93 -13.61 -8.16
CA VAL A 37 19.30 -13.34 -8.61
C VAL A 37 20.29 -13.85 -7.57
N ARG A 38 21.42 -14.34 -8.04
CA ARG A 38 22.59 -14.59 -7.20
C ARG A 38 23.66 -13.58 -7.58
N VAL A 39 24.20 -12.90 -6.59
CA VAL A 39 25.30 -11.97 -6.75
C VAL A 39 26.52 -12.57 -6.06
N ASP A 40 27.58 -12.77 -6.83
CA ASP A 40 28.88 -13.21 -6.34
C ASP A 40 29.87 -12.06 -6.51
N ALA A 41 30.34 -11.50 -5.42
CA ALA A 41 31.29 -10.39 -5.35
C ALA A 41 32.61 -10.84 -4.71
N SER A 42 33.73 -10.37 -5.25
CA SER A 42 35.06 -10.66 -4.72
C SER A 42 35.97 -9.44 -4.84
N ALA A 43 36.58 -9.03 -3.74
CA ALA A 43 37.62 -8.02 -3.70
C ALA A 43 38.70 -8.45 -2.70
N PRO A 44 39.99 -8.54 -3.10
CA PRO A 44 41.08 -8.91 -2.21
C PRO A 44 41.16 -7.96 -1.01
N GLY A 45 41.11 -8.50 0.21
CA GLY A 45 41.20 -7.72 1.46
C GLY A 45 39.89 -7.13 1.94
N ALA A 46 38.76 -7.33 1.25
CA ALA A 46 37.46 -6.87 1.72
C ALA A 46 37.03 -7.60 3.00
N VAL A 47 36.50 -6.84 3.96
CA VAL A 47 36.04 -7.35 5.25
C VAL A 47 34.52 -7.38 5.36
N VAL A 48 33.81 -6.51 4.59
CA VAL A 48 32.36 -6.45 4.52
C VAL A 48 31.95 -6.08 3.08
N TYR A 49 30.85 -6.68 2.62
CA TYR A 49 30.17 -6.31 1.38
C TYR A 49 28.79 -5.73 1.72
N ARG A 50 28.44 -4.63 1.06
CA ARG A 50 27.11 -4.00 1.09
C ARG A 50 26.45 -4.14 -0.25
N PHE A 51 25.27 -4.72 -0.26
CA PHE A 51 24.46 -4.95 -1.45
C PHE A 51 23.25 -4.03 -1.45
N SER A 52 22.94 -3.45 -2.61
CA SER A 52 21.67 -2.77 -2.90
C SER A 52 21.08 -3.38 -4.15
N PHE A 53 19.77 -3.59 -4.19
CA PHE A 53 19.10 -4.29 -5.28
C PHE A 53 18.27 -3.38 -6.18
N GLY A 54 18.15 -2.08 -5.83
CA GLY A 54 17.51 -1.07 -6.67
C GLY A 54 15.98 -1.04 -6.63
N ASP A 55 15.35 -1.96 -5.91
CA ASP A 55 13.90 -2.02 -5.67
C ASP A 55 13.50 -1.41 -4.33
N SER A 56 14.48 -1.11 -3.47
CA SER A 56 14.33 -0.34 -2.24
C SER A 56 15.58 0.53 -2.01
N GLN A 57 15.54 1.39 -0.99
CA GLN A 57 16.74 2.11 -0.53
C GLN A 57 17.52 1.34 0.55
N ASP A 58 17.14 0.12 0.84
CA ASP A 58 17.77 -0.71 1.85
C ASP A 58 19.07 -1.32 1.36
N TYR A 59 19.98 -1.53 2.31
CA TYR A 59 21.25 -2.20 2.07
C TYR A 59 21.32 -3.47 2.91
N ILE A 60 21.96 -4.51 2.37
CA ILE A 60 22.27 -5.75 3.10
C ILE A 60 23.78 -5.83 3.27
N ASP A 61 24.23 -5.74 4.53
CA ASP A 61 25.64 -5.87 4.88
C ASP A 61 25.96 -7.29 5.34
N GLN A 62 26.99 -7.89 4.75
CA GLN A 62 27.48 -9.21 5.17
C GLN A 62 28.96 -9.42 4.89
N LYS A 63 29.57 -10.39 5.56
CA LYS A 63 30.98 -10.74 5.35
C LYS A 63 31.21 -11.58 4.10
N SER A 64 30.21 -12.35 3.70
CA SER A 64 30.26 -13.12 2.44
C SER A 64 30.05 -12.21 1.24
N GLY A 65 30.82 -12.39 0.19
CA GLY A 65 30.59 -11.73 -1.10
C GLY A 65 29.45 -12.36 -1.89
N THR A 66 28.80 -13.42 -1.42
CA THR A 66 27.73 -14.10 -2.14
C THR A 66 26.39 -13.89 -1.44
N ILE A 67 25.38 -13.47 -2.20
CA ILE A 67 24.00 -13.30 -1.73
C ILE A 67 23.01 -13.76 -2.81
N GLU A 68 21.91 -14.34 -2.39
CA GLU A 68 20.73 -14.53 -3.24
C GLU A 68 19.66 -13.52 -2.85
N TYR A 69 19.01 -12.93 -3.83
CA TYR A 69 17.93 -11.97 -3.66
C TYR A 69 16.80 -12.30 -4.62
N THR A 70 15.57 -12.08 -4.21
CA THR A 70 14.38 -12.35 -5.03
C THR A 70 13.62 -11.05 -5.24
N TYR A 71 13.54 -10.61 -6.49
CA TYR A 71 12.71 -9.50 -6.89
C TYR A 71 11.25 -9.92 -6.92
N LYS A 72 10.40 -9.11 -6.33
CA LYS A 72 8.95 -9.35 -6.32
C LYS A 72 8.27 -8.91 -7.61
N ASN A 73 8.85 -7.93 -8.32
CA ASN A 73 8.29 -7.34 -9.52
C ASN A 73 9.21 -7.51 -10.73
N LYS A 74 8.62 -7.56 -11.92
CA LYS A 74 9.36 -7.43 -13.18
C LYS A 74 9.87 -5.99 -13.32
N GLY A 75 11.01 -5.82 -13.92
CA GLY A 75 11.58 -4.50 -14.14
C GLY A 75 13.08 -4.53 -14.40
N ASP A 76 13.64 -3.36 -14.65
CA ASP A 76 15.07 -3.15 -14.75
C ASP A 76 15.58 -2.56 -13.44
N TYR A 77 16.50 -3.25 -12.79
CA TYR A 77 17.05 -2.87 -11.49
C TYR A 77 18.54 -2.65 -11.57
N VAL A 78 19.04 -1.66 -10.82
CA VAL A 78 20.47 -1.43 -10.67
C VAL A 78 20.94 -2.08 -9.37
N ILE A 79 21.69 -3.17 -9.49
CA ILE A 79 22.36 -3.81 -8.38
C ILE A 79 23.66 -3.10 -8.10
N GLY A 80 23.84 -2.62 -6.86
CA GLY A 80 25.08 -2.02 -6.38
C GLY A 80 25.76 -2.93 -5.36
N VAL A 81 27.07 -3.11 -5.51
CA VAL A 81 27.90 -3.81 -4.53
C VAL A 81 29.03 -2.90 -4.08
N ARG A 82 29.16 -2.67 -2.77
CA ARG A 82 30.34 -2.01 -2.17
C ARG A 82 31.14 -3.01 -1.36
N ALA A 83 32.45 -3.03 -1.58
CA ALA A 83 33.39 -3.75 -0.77
C ALA A 83 34.13 -2.78 0.16
N PHE A 84 34.08 -3.01 1.47
CA PHE A 84 34.78 -2.23 2.48
C PHE A 84 36.01 -2.99 2.96
N PHE A 85 37.13 -2.28 3.11
CA PHE A 85 38.42 -2.82 3.50
C PHE A 85 38.74 -2.61 4.99
N ASP A 86 37.98 -1.77 5.66
CA ASP A 86 37.96 -1.58 7.12
C ASP A 86 36.51 -1.46 7.61
N ALA A 87 36.11 -2.25 8.58
CA ALA A 87 34.76 -2.21 9.15
C ALA A 87 34.46 -0.91 9.91
N ASN A 88 35.49 -0.15 10.31
CA ASN A 88 35.36 1.11 11.03
C ASN A 88 35.58 2.34 10.13
N ASP A 89 36.02 2.15 8.88
CA ASP A 89 36.21 3.21 7.89
C ASP A 89 35.36 2.96 6.62
N LEU A 90 34.13 3.49 6.64
CA LEU A 90 33.20 3.37 5.52
C LEU A 90 33.57 4.24 4.31
N GLN A 91 34.62 5.07 4.40
CA GLN A 91 35.12 5.85 3.28
C GLN A 91 36.07 5.04 2.40
N ASN A 92 36.74 4.05 2.99
CA ASN A 92 37.64 3.14 2.26
C ASN A 92 36.83 1.99 1.63
N ASN A 93 36.24 2.25 0.47
CA ASN A 93 35.39 1.29 -0.25
C ASN A 93 35.53 1.39 -1.76
N VAL A 94 35.14 0.31 -2.46
CA VAL A 94 35.00 0.27 -3.92
C VAL A 94 33.57 -0.13 -4.25
N LEU A 95 32.97 0.58 -5.20
CA LEU A 95 31.60 0.32 -5.71
C LEU A 95 31.66 -0.26 -7.12
N ASN A 96 30.88 -1.29 -7.36
CA ASN A 96 30.53 -1.77 -8.70
C ASN A 96 29.01 -1.83 -8.84
N THR A 97 28.48 -1.51 -10.01
CA THR A 97 27.06 -1.54 -10.31
C THR A 97 26.78 -2.25 -11.63
N ALA A 98 25.66 -2.98 -11.68
CA ALA A 98 25.20 -3.61 -12.91
C ALA A 98 23.67 -3.53 -12.99
N THR A 99 23.14 -3.37 -14.21
CA THR A 99 21.69 -3.42 -14.45
C THR A 99 21.28 -4.86 -14.74
N VAL A 100 20.18 -5.28 -14.14
CA VAL A 100 19.57 -6.58 -14.38
C VAL A 100 18.11 -6.39 -14.79
N SER A 101 17.68 -7.11 -15.84
CA SER A 101 16.29 -7.12 -16.29
C SER A 101 15.61 -8.38 -15.75
N ILE A 102 14.66 -8.20 -14.87
CA ILE A 102 13.83 -9.28 -14.29
C ILE A 102 12.59 -9.43 -15.17
N THR A 103 12.54 -10.52 -15.93
CA THR A 103 11.43 -10.84 -16.83
C THR A 103 10.42 -11.80 -16.23
N ASN A 104 10.83 -12.60 -15.22
CA ASN A 104 10.00 -13.54 -14.49
C ASN A 104 10.25 -13.32 -13.01
N ALA A 105 9.38 -12.55 -12.34
CA ALA A 105 9.41 -12.41 -10.88
C ALA A 105 8.28 -13.25 -10.28
N ILE A 106 8.50 -13.83 -9.11
CA ILE A 106 7.43 -14.33 -8.26
C ILE A 106 6.82 -13.09 -7.60
N GLY A 107 5.74 -12.60 -8.14
CA GLY A 107 5.00 -11.51 -7.53
C GLY A 107 4.40 -10.62 -8.58
N VAL A 108 3.10 -10.48 -8.49
CA VAL A 108 2.21 -9.52 -9.13
C VAL A 108 2.56 -9.21 -10.58
N GLY A 109 1.96 -9.98 -11.50
CA GLY A 109 2.05 -9.69 -12.93
C GLY A 109 1.56 -8.28 -13.26
N LEU A 110 2.45 -7.46 -13.78
CA LEU A 110 2.17 -6.12 -14.30
C LEU A 110 1.63 -6.15 -15.75
N SER A 111 1.02 -7.22 -16.18
CA SER A 111 0.25 -7.27 -17.42
C SER A 111 -1.15 -7.68 -17.06
N GLY A 112 -2.16 -6.95 -17.53
CA GLY A 112 -3.60 -7.22 -17.29
C GLY A 112 -4.11 -8.57 -17.81
N GLU A 113 -3.33 -9.62 -17.72
CA GLU A 113 -3.72 -11.00 -17.87
C GLU A 113 -4.04 -11.54 -16.48
N PHE A 114 -5.20 -12.14 -16.35
CA PHE A 114 -5.69 -12.86 -15.18
C PHE A 114 -4.58 -13.77 -14.64
N ILE A 115 -4.03 -13.45 -13.48
CA ILE A 115 -3.21 -14.40 -12.73
C ILE A 115 -4.20 -15.24 -11.94
N ASP A 116 -4.15 -16.54 -12.15
CA ASP A 116 -4.80 -17.53 -11.30
C ASP A 116 -4.44 -17.22 -9.84
N ASP A 117 -5.45 -17.02 -8.99
CA ASP A 117 -5.33 -16.64 -7.57
C ASP A 117 -4.43 -17.56 -6.74
N SER A 118 -3.94 -18.64 -7.33
CA SER A 118 -3.06 -19.64 -6.68
C SER A 118 -1.61 -19.17 -6.44
N GLU A 119 -1.17 -18.03 -7.06
CA GLU A 119 0.23 -17.60 -7.00
C GLU A 119 0.51 -16.36 -6.14
N VAL A 120 -0.51 -15.68 -5.61
CA VAL A 120 -0.31 -14.58 -4.66
C VAL A 120 -0.04 -15.17 -3.28
N ALA A 121 1.03 -14.74 -2.60
CA ALA A 121 1.34 -15.20 -1.26
C ALA A 121 0.10 -15.04 -0.35
N THR A 122 -0.61 -16.13 -0.13
CA THR A 122 -1.75 -16.19 0.78
C THR A 122 -1.31 -16.45 2.22
N GLU A 123 -0.02 -16.65 2.44
CA GLU A 123 0.54 -17.03 3.73
C GLU A 123 1.74 -16.13 4.10
N TYR A 124 1.62 -15.48 5.24
CA TYR A 124 2.73 -14.84 5.94
C TYR A 124 3.12 -15.72 7.13
N SER A 125 4.41 -15.95 7.31
CA SER A 125 4.92 -16.73 8.45
C SER A 125 4.42 -16.14 9.78
N GLY A 126 3.71 -16.96 10.57
CA GLY A 126 3.14 -16.56 11.84
C GLY A 126 1.78 -15.88 11.78
N TYR A 127 1.18 -15.79 10.59
CA TYR A 127 -0.18 -15.28 10.40
C TYR A 127 -1.10 -16.33 9.80
N THR A 128 -2.39 -16.20 10.11
CA THR A 128 -3.47 -17.00 9.50
C THR A 128 -4.43 -16.05 8.80
N LEU A 129 -4.85 -16.37 7.58
CA LEU A 129 -5.89 -15.63 6.86
C LEU A 129 -7.23 -15.79 7.60
N VAL A 130 -7.79 -14.69 8.11
CA VAL A 130 -9.04 -14.67 8.90
C VAL A 130 -10.21 -14.05 8.17
N PHE A 131 -9.95 -13.19 7.19
CA PHE A 131 -10.96 -12.59 6.33
C PHE A 131 -10.35 -12.32 4.96
N SER A 132 -11.13 -12.60 3.91
CA SER A 132 -10.78 -12.17 2.55
C SER A 132 -12.00 -11.89 1.71
N ASP A 133 -11.84 -11.04 0.69
CA ASP A 133 -12.71 -10.92 -0.45
C ASP A 133 -11.85 -10.69 -1.70
N GLU A 134 -11.90 -11.66 -2.59
CA GLU A 134 -11.15 -11.68 -3.85
C GLU A 134 -11.97 -11.10 -5.01
N PHE A 135 -13.19 -10.67 -4.74
CA PHE A 135 -14.14 -10.09 -5.72
C PHE A 135 -14.33 -10.87 -7.02
N ASN A 136 -14.29 -12.20 -6.94
CA ASN A 136 -14.36 -13.11 -8.10
C ASN A 136 -15.78 -13.33 -8.64
N LYS A 137 -16.81 -12.82 -7.96
CA LYS A 137 -18.22 -13.02 -8.34
C LYS A 137 -18.82 -11.71 -8.81
N ASP A 138 -19.08 -11.61 -10.10
CA ASP A 138 -19.75 -10.42 -10.68
C ASP A 138 -21.09 -10.13 -10.03
N GLY A 139 -21.36 -8.84 -9.85
CA GLY A 139 -22.65 -8.38 -9.33
C GLY A 139 -22.52 -7.32 -8.24
N ALA A 140 -23.36 -7.40 -7.20
CA ALA A 140 -23.23 -6.55 -6.04
C ALA A 140 -22.05 -7.04 -5.16
N PRO A 141 -21.36 -6.16 -4.40
CA PRO A 141 -20.49 -6.59 -3.32
C PRO A 141 -21.24 -7.54 -2.38
N SER A 142 -20.55 -8.54 -1.85
CA SER A 142 -21.17 -9.54 -0.97
C SER A 142 -21.78 -8.88 0.28
N ASP A 143 -23.09 -9.04 0.48
CA ASP A 143 -23.78 -8.55 1.65
C ASP A 143 -23.45 -9.36 2.94
N GLU A 144 -22.81 -10.52 2.82
CA GLU A 144 -22.25 -11.25 3.96
C GLU A 144 -20.98 -10.58 4.49
N LYS A 145 -20.22 -9.90 3.62
CA LYS A 145 -18.92 -9.30 3.93
C LYS A 145 -18.96 -7.78 4.10
N TRP A 146 -19.85 -7.11 3.36
CA TRP A 146 -19.87 -5.64 3.26
C TRP A 146 -21.22 -5.05 3.62
N HIS A 147 -21.19 -3.96 4.37
CA HIS A 147 -22.32 -3.05 4.59
C HIS A 147 -22.10 -1.79 3.74
N LEU A 148 -23.08 -1.44 2.94
CA LEU A 148 -23.07 -0.20 2.15
C LEU A 148 -23.66 0.94 3.00
N GLN A 149 -22.80 1.80 3.49
CA GLN A 149 -23.19 2.94 4.32
C GLN A 149 -23.64 4.09 3.41
N TYR A 150 -24.85 4.57 3.60
CA TYR A 150 -25.46 5.59 2.74
C TYR A 150 -26.17 6.72 3.49
N ILE A 151 -26.35 6.61 4.80
CA ILE A 151 -26.95 7.67 5.62
C ILE A 151 -25.85 8.66 6.02
N PRO A 152 -25.97 9.95 5.62
CA PRO A 152 -24.96 10.94 5.95
C PRO A 152 -24.81 11.16 7.46
N ILE A 153 -23.58 11.27 7.93
CA ILE A 153 -23.23 11.25 9.35
C ILE A 153 -23.38 12.60 10.08
N GLN A 154 -23.46 13.71 9.33
CA GLN A 154 -23.49 15.08 9.87
C GLN A 154 -24.68 15.88 9.33
N GLY A 155 -25.90 15.59 9.79
CA GLY A 155 -27.09 16.38 9.46
C GLY A 155 -27.36 16.48 7.95
N GLY A 156 -27.25 15.37 7.24
CA GLY A 156 -27.43 15.30 5.78
C GLY A 156 -26.13 15.50 4.99
N ASN A 157 -24.98 15.68 5.65
CA ASN A 157 -23.67 15.81 5.02
C ASN A 157 -22.71 14.71 5.50
N TRP A 158 -21.68 14.47 4.71
CA TRP A 158 -20.51 13.70 5.09
C TRP A 158 -19.47 14.61 5.76
N ALA A 159 -18.47 14.03 6.41
CA ALA A 159 -17.40 14.76 7.04
C ALA A 159 -16.56 15.58 6.03
N ASN A 160 -15.67 16.43 6.53
CA ASN A 160 -14.60 17.09 5.77
C ASN A 160 -15.06 17.93 4.56
N GLY A 161 -16.35 18.29 4.48
CA GLY A 161 -16.89 19.05 3.34
C GLY A 161 -17.03 18.25 2.05
N GLU A 162 -17.14 16.94 2.14
CA GLU A 162 -17.35 16.05 0.99
C GLU A 162 -18.61 16.40 0.20
N LEU A 163 -18.54 16.29 -1.12
CA LEU A 163 -19.54 16.82 -2.04
C LEU A 163 -20.54 15.77 -2.56
N GLN A 164 -20.30 14.49 -2.35
CA GLN A 164 -21.16 13.39 -2.80
C GLN A 164 -22.18 12.97 -1.74
N HIS A 165 -23.19 12.22 -2.19
CA HIS A 165 -23.88 11.22 -1.39
C HIS A 165 -23.30 9.84 -1.69
N TYR A 166 -23.07 9.02 -0.67
CA TYR A 166 -22.87 7.59 -0.87
C TYR A 166 -24.22 6.91 -1.06
N THR A 167 -24.25 5.89 -1.89
CA THR A 167 -25.47 5.16 -2.25
C THR A 167 -25.25 3.65 -2.19
N THR A 168 -26.34 2.90 -2.16
CA THR A 168 -26.32 1.42 -2.26
C THR A 168 -26.54 0.93 -3.69
N ARG A 169 -26.52 1.84 -4.67
CA ARG A 169 -26.81 1.52 -6.08
C ARG A 169 -25.62 0.80 -6.72
N ARG A 170 -25.95 -0.11 -7.63
CA ARG A 170 -24.94 -0.76 -8.48
C ARG A 170 -24.18 0.20 -9.40
N ASP A 171 -24.72 1.36 -9.66
CA ASP A 171 -24.03 2.41 -10.41
C ASP A 171 -22.82 2.97 -9.69
N ASN A 172 -22.79 2.85 -8.35
CA ASN A 172 -21.72 3.36 -7.50
C ASN A 172 -20.84 2.26 -6.89
N SER A 173 -21.32 1.01 -6.79
CA SER A 173 -20.50 -0.11 -6.36
C SER A 173 -20.96 -1.42 -6.98
N TYR A 174 -20.03 -2.14 -7.60
CA TYR A 174 -20.27 -3.44 -8.21
C TYR A 174 -18.96 -4.21 -8.37
N VAL A 175 -19.05 -5.51 -8.51
CA VAL A 175 -17.95 -6.41 -8.86
C VAL A 175 -18.06 -6.77 -10.33
N SER A 176 -16.97 -6.62 -11.07
CA SER A 176 -16.80 -7.12 -12.42
C SER A 176 -15.33 -7.33 -12.75
N ASP A 177 -15.06 -8.25 -13.65
CA ASP A 177 -13.70 -8.53 -14.12
C ASP A 177 -12.72 -8.75 -12.95
N GLY A 178 -13.13 -9.53 -11.94
CA GLY A 178 -12.31 -9.91 -10.80
C GLY A 178 -11.97 -8.77 -9.83
N SER A 179 -12.70 -7.65 -9.83
CA SER A 179 -12.45 -6.58 -8.87
C SER A 179 -13.70 -5.80 -8.48
N LEU A 180 -13.69 -5.23 -7.25
CA LEU A 180 -14.69 -4.28 -6.80
C LEU A 180 -14.43 -2.93 -7.47
N LYS A 181 -15.48 -2.32 -8.03
CA LYS A 181 -15.50 -0.98 -8.56
C LYS A 181 -16.28 -0.07 -7.61
N ILE A 182 -15.64 0.97 -7.09
CA ILE A 182 -16.30 2.08 -6.39
C ILE A 182 -16.26 3.28 -7.32
N VAL A 183 -17.43 3.69 -7.81
CA VAL A 183 -17.56 4.69 -8.88
C VAL A 183 -18.13 5.98 -8.33
N ALA A 184 -17.33 7.05 -8.40
CA ALA A 184 -17.81 8.41 -8.18
C ALA A 184 -18.33 8.99 -9.48
N LYS A 185 -19.55 9.54 -9.48
CA LYS A 185 -20.24 10.08 -10.65
C LYS A 185 -20.73 11.50 -10.41
N ARG A 186 -20.68 12.33 -11.45
CA ARG A 186 -21.37 13.61 -11.45
C ARG A 186 -22.83 13.37 -11.87
N GLU A 187 -23.71 13.48 -10.92
CA GLU A 187 -25.16 13.41 -11.14
C GLU A 187 -25.89 14.09 -9.99
N ASN A 188 -27.07 14.65 -10.28
CA ASN A 188 -27.92 15.20 -9.23
C ASN A 188 -28.61 14.06 -8.47
N TYR A 189 -28.39 14.03 -7.18
CA TYR A 189 -28.99 13.03 -6.30
C TYR A 189 -29.42 13.68 -4.99
N SER A 190 -30.58 13.29 -4.47
CA SER A 190 -31.11 13.79 -3.20
C SER A 190 -31.38 12.65 -2.24
N TYR A 191 -30.91 12.77 -1.02
CA TYR A 191 -31.22 11.91 0.10
C TYR A 191 -31.84 12.74 1.23
N ASP A 192 -33.03 12.36 1.69
CA ASP A 192 -33.78 13.04 2.78
C ASP A 192 -33.85 14.57 2.60
N GLY A 193 -34.15 15.03 1.36
CA GLY A 193 -34.26 16.45 1.02
C GLY A 193 -32.92 17.18 0.83
N ASN A 194 -31.80 16.56 1.11
CA ASN A 194 -30.48 17.13 0.86
C ASN A 194 -29.98 16.72 -0.53
N ALA A 195 -29.83 17.70 -1.43
CA ALA A 195 -29.38 17.47 -2.81
C ALA A 195 -27.88 17.70 -2.96
N LYS A 196 -27.22 16.80 -3.66
CA LYS A 196 -25.80 16.90 -4.04
C LYS A 196 -25.60 16.61 -5.53
N ASN A 197 -24.48 17.03 -6.08
CA ASN A 197 -24.16 16.92 -7.50
C ASN A 197 -23.23 15.73 -7.81
N PHE A 198 -22.96 14.89 -6.82
CA PHE A 198 -22.13 13.70 -6.96
C PHE A 198 -22.71 12.55 -6.15
N THR A 199 -22.49 11.35 -6.65
CA THR A 199 -22.74 10.10 -5.93
C THR A 199 -21.50 9.24 -5.94
N SER A 200 -21.38 8.36 -4.94
CA SER A 200 -20.31 7.38 -4.82
C SER A 200 -20.75 6.22 -3.91
N ALA A 201 -19.81 5.41 -3.43
CA ALA A 201 -20.09 4.38 -2.44
C ALA A 201 -19.05 4.38 -1.30
N ARG A 202 -19.51 3.92 -0.12
CA ARG A 202 -18.72 3.65 1.07
C ARG A 202 -19.12 2.29 1.62
N LEU A 203 -18.15 1.39 1.73
CA LEU A 203 -18.32 0.04 2.20
C LEU A 203 -17.67 -0.10 3.57
N ASN A 204 -18.36 -0.73 4.51
CA ASN A 204 -17.80 -1.16 5.79
C ASN A 204 -17.67 -2.66 5.80
N SER A 205 -16.51 -3.22 6.22
CA SER A 205 -16.42 -4.65 6.45
C SER A 205 -17.33 -5.07 7.61
N LYS A 206 -17.99 -6.22 7.46
CA LYS A 206 -18.77 -6.86 8.54
C LYS A 206 -17.89 -7.73 9.44
N PHE A 207 -16.59 -7.57 9.32
CA PHE A 207 -15.55 -8.21 10.10
C PHE A 207 -14.70 -7.13 10.76
N ASP A 208 -14.45 -7.27 12.06
CA ASP A 208 -13.51 -6.45 12.79
C ASP A 208 -12.36 -7.29 13.34
N PHE A 209 -11.20 -6.66 13.46
CA PHE A 209 -9.95 -7.29 13.85
C PHE A 209 -9.15 -6.38 14.75
N GLN A 210 -8.33 -6.98 15.59
CA GLN A 210 -7.34 -6.25 16.40
C GLN A 210 -5.98 -6.90 16.18
N TYR A 211 -5.00 -6.08 15.80
CA TYR A 211 -3.66 -6.53 15.40
C TYR A 211 -3.68 -7.41 14.15
N GLY A 212 -2.51 -7.71 13.64
CA GLY A 212 -2.35 -8.53 12.45
C GLY A 212 -1.87 -7.73 11.24
N ARG A 213 -2.21 -8.22 10.06
CA ARG A 213 -1.89 -7.59 8.79
C ARG A 213 -3.15 -7.43 7.93
N VAL A 214 -3.29 -6.28 7.30
CA VAL A 214 -4.30 -6.01 6.26
C VAL A 214 -3.57 -5.77 4.96
N ASP A 215 -4.00 -6.43 3.90
CA ASP A 215 -3.53 -6.22 2.54
C ASP A 215 -4.73 -5.87 1.65
N VAL A 216 -4.64 -4.74 0.97
CA VAL A 216 -5.61 -4.31 -0.04
C VAL A 216 -4.86 -4.02 -1.33
N ARG A 217 -5.16 -4.76 -2.39
CA ARG A 217 -4.61 -4.51 -3.71
C ARG A 217 -5.58 -3.66 -4.50
N ALA A 218 -5.16 -2.46 -4.89
CA ALA A 218 -6.05 -1.49 -5.51
C ALA A 218 -5.36 -0.64 -6.59
N LYS A 219 -6.18 -0.18 -7.55
CA LYS A 219 -5.83 0.83 -8.55
C LYS A 219 -6.65 2.08 -8.28
N LEU A 220 -5.98 3.21 -8.10
CA LEU A 220 -6.59 4.45 -7.63
C LEU A 220 -7.20 5.27 -8.78
N PRO A 221 -8.18 6.15 -8.49
CA PRO A 221 -8.73 7.06 -9.49
C PRO A 221 -7.67 8.03 -10.02
N SER A 222 -7.84 8.47 -11.25
CA SER A 222 -6.90 9.31 -11.98
C SER A 222 -7.30 10.79 -12.04
N LYS A 223 -8.59 11.11 -11.85
CA LYS A 223 -9.10 12.46 -12.05
C LYS A 223 -8.99 13.32 -10.79
N GLU A 224 -8.64 14.58 -10.98
CA GLU A 224 -8.67 15.57 -9.91
C GLU A 224 -10.06 15.68 -9.26
N GLY A 225 -10.08 16.04 -7.99
CA GLY A 225 -11.30 16.18 -7.21
C GLY A 225 -11.80 14.88 -6.60
N THR A 226 -11.17 13.72 -6.89
CA THR A 226 -11.46 12.44 -6.24
C THR A 226 -10.57 12.25 -5.02
N TRP A 227 -11.13 11.63 -3.98
CA TRP A 227 -10.45 11.31 -2.72
C TRP A 227 -10.78 9.88 -2.31
N PRO A 228 -10.03 8.91 -2.82
CA PRO A 228 -10.15 7.52 -2.40
C PRO A 228 -9.53 7.31 -1.03
N ALA A 229 -10.12 6.41 -0.24
CA ALA A 229 -9.57 5.97 1.04
C ALA A 229 -9.76 4.46 1.26
N ILE A 230 -8.71 3.85 1.80
CA ILE A 230 -8.65 2.52 2.40
C ILE A 230 -8.25 2.73 3.85
N TRP A 231 -9.15 2.52 4.79
CA TRP A 231 -8.98 2.96 6.17
C TRP A 231 -9.76 2.12 7.17
N THR A 232 -9.58 2.37 8.44
CA THR A 232 -10.28 1.66 9.52
C THR A 232 -10.81 2.62 10.59
N LEU A 233 -11.92 2.26 11.22
CA LEU A 233 -12.38 2.86 12.47
C LEU A 233 -12.49 1.80 13.55
N GLY A 234 -12.31 2.20 14.80
CA GLY A 234 -12.64 1.33 15.92
C GLY A 234 -14.10 0.87 15.84
N SER A 235 -14.34 -0.43 16.02
CA SER A 235 -15.68 -1.00 15.91
C SER A 235 -16.65 -0.50 17.00
N ASN A 236 -16.13 0.20 18.01
CA ASN A 236 -16.88 0.88 19.07
C ASN A 236 -17.39 2.29 18.67
N VAL A 237 -17.24 2.72 17.43
CA VAL A 237 -17.69 4.03 16.96
C VAL A 237 -19.22 4.15 16.93
N LEU A 238 -19.75 5.30 17.37
CA LEU A 238 -21.16 5.67 17.30
C LEU A 238 -21.53 6.36 15.96
N GLU A 239 -20.85 6.04 14.87
CA GLU A 239 -21.12 6.64 13.58
C GLU A 239 -22.49 6.18 13.04
N LEU A 240 -23.28 7.14 12.54
CA LEU A 240 -24.61 6.86 11.99
C LEU A 240 -24.49 5.94 10.75
N ASP A 241 -25.34 4.90 10.71
CA ASP A 241 -25.33 3.86 9.68
C ASP A 241 -24.02 3.05 9.60
N GLY A 242 -23.10 3.20 10.55
CA GLY A 242 -21.93 2.32 10.68
C GLY A 242 -22.36 0.91 11.09
N TYR A 243 -21.74 -0.13 10.46
CA TYR A 243 -22.17 -1.51 10.66
C TYR A 243 -22.18 -1.95 12.14
N PHE A 244 -21.14 -1.60 12.89
CA PHE A 244 -21.01 -1.99 14.29
C PHE A 244 -21.70 -1.05 15.30
N ARG A 245 -22.27 0.07 14.85
CA ARG A 245 -22.87 1.09 15.72
C ARG A 245 -23.82 0.53 16.77
N ASN A 246 -24.75 -0.33 16.34
CA ASN A 246 -25.80 -0.84 17.21
C ASN A 246 -25.35 -1.99 18.13
N SER A 247 -24.27 -2.69 17.76
CA SER A 247 -23.77 -3.85 18.51
C SER A 247 -22.60 -3.53 19.44
N LYS A 248 -21.76 -2.56 19.07
CA LYS A 248 -20.50 -2.23 19.77
C LYS A 248 -20.32 -0.73 20.03
N GLY A 249 -21.07 0.15 19.35
CA GLY A 249 -20.92 1.60 19.45
C GLY A 249 -21.02 2.13 20.86
N SER A 250 -20.03 2.89 21.31
CA SER A 250 -19.94 3.46 22.65
C SER A 250 -19.27 4.82 22.70
N VAL A 251 -18.44 5.17 21.72
CA VAL A 251 -17.67 6.40 21.65
C VAL A 251 -17.81 7.10 20.30
N SER A 252 -17.50 8.39 20.26
CA SER A 252 -17.47 9.16 19.03
C SER A 252 -16.05 9.20 18.44
N TRP A 253 -15.90 9.69 17.23
CA TRP A 253 -14.61 10.07 16.67
C TRP A 253 -14.06 11.32 17.42
N PRO A 254 -12.75 11.40 17.73
CA PRO A 254 -11.67 10.48 17.44
C PRO A 254 -11.41 9.40 18.51
N GLU A 255 -12.28 9.27 19.51
CA GLU A 255 -12.13 8.32 20.63
C GLU A 255 -12.21 6.85 20.20
N CYS A 256 -12.76 6.56 19.02
CA CYS A 256 -12.76 5.21 18.46
C CYS A 256 -11.41 4.80 17.86
N GLY A 257 -10.55 5.77 17.49
CA GLY A 257 -9.35 5.56 16.70
C GLY A 257 -9.65 5.42 15.21
N GLU A 258 -8.68 5.82 14.38
CA GLU A 258 -8.73 5.73 12.92
C GLU A 258 -7.33 5.40 12.38
N ILE A 259 -7.26 4.53 11.39
CA ILE A 259 -6.02 4.18 10.70
C ILE A 259 -6.28 4.31 9.20
N ASP A 260 -5.69 5.31 8.56
CA ASP A 260 -5.77 5.52 7.12
C ASP A 260 -4.62 4.80 6.45
N ILE A 261 -4.92 3.60 5.93
CA ILE A 261 -3.92 2.75 5.26
C ILE A 261 -3.51 3.39 3.93
N MET A 262 -4.46 4.03 3.26
CA MET A 262 -4.22 4.77 2.02
C MET A 262 -5.24 5.90 1.87
N GLU A 263 -4.73 7.10 1.63
CA GLU A 263 -5.47 8.21 1.07
C GLU A 263 -4.69 8.82 -0.08
N GLN A 264 -5.38 9.37 -1.08
CA GLN A 264 -4.76 10.06 -2.21
C GLN A 264 -5.31 11.48 -2.33
N TYR A 265 -4.41 12.44 -2.51
CA TYR A 265 -4.82 13.83 -2.78
C TYR A 265 -5.59 13.96 -4.10
N GLY A 266 -6.64 14.79 -4.08
CA GLY A 266 -7.40 15.09 -5.29
C GLY A 266 -6.62 15.94 -6.30
N ALA A 267 -5.79 16.86 -5.83
CA ALA A 267 -5.01 17.77 -6.68
C ALA A 267 -3.64 17.19 -7.09
N ASP A 268 -3.13 16.21 -6.36
CA ASP A 268 -1.84 15.56 -6.66
C ASP A 268 -2.01 14.03 -6.64
N LYS A 269 -2.29 13.47 -7.79
CA LYS A 269 -2.55 12.04 -7.97
C LYS A 269 -1.30 11.16 -7.81
N SER A 270 -0.12 11.76 -7.67
CA SER A 270 1.12 11.04 -7.38
C SER A 270 1.38 10.87 -5.88
N LYS A 271 0.58 11.48 -5.00
CA LYS A 271 0.84 11.46 -3.56
C LYS A 271 -0.12 10.54 -2.82
N VAL A 272 0.45 9.55 -2.12
CA VAL A 272 -0.24 8.60 -1.24
C VAL A 272 0.13 8.91 0.22
N LEU A 273 -0.87 8.97 1.08
CA LEU A 273 -0.76 9.21 2.52
C LEU A 273 -1.11 7.95 3.30
N GLY A 274 -0.55 7.84 4.49
CA GLY A 274 -1.01 6.95 5.55
C GLY A 274 -0.99 7.72 6.87
N THR A 275 -2.07 7.63 7.66
CA THR A 275 -2.24 8.46 8.85
C THR A 275 -2.88 7.66 9.98
N PHE A 276 -2.58 8.02 11.22
CA PHE A 276 -3.21 7.48 12.43
C PHE A 276 -3.88 8.64 13.18
N HIS A 277 -5.13 8.45 13.63
CA HIS A 277 -5.87 9.46 14.39
C HIS A 277 -6.40 8.86 15.68
N TRP A 278 -6.27 9.62 16.78
CA TRP A 278 -6.77 9.23 18.10
C TRP A 278 -7.11 10.45 18.95
N ARG A 279 -7.77 10.23 20.09
CA ARG A 279 -8.01 11.28 21.07
C ARG A 279 -6.71 11.60 21.79
N SER A 280 -6.46 12.89 22.01
CA SER A 280 -5.37 13.36 22.85
C SER A 280 -5.71 14.67 23.52
N GLU A 281 -5.66 14.69 24.84
CA GLU A 281 -5.92 15.90 25.62
C GLU A 281 -4.82 16.95 25.40
N SER A 282 -3.58 16.52 25.16
CA SER A 282 -2.47 17.42 24.87
C SER A 282 -2.58 18.11 23.51
N SER A 283 -3.42 17.60 22.61
CA SER A 283 -3.68 18.09 21.27
C SER A 283 -5.11 18.61 21.08
N ASN A 284 -5.68 19.18 22.13
CA ASN A 284 -7.03 19.77 22.10
C ASN A 284 -8.15 18.78 21.66
N GLY A 285 -8.05 17.54 22.11
CA GLY A 285 -9.04 16.49 21.87
C GLY A 285 -8.78 15.61 20.65
N HIS A 286 -7.82 15.94 19.76
CA HIS A 286 -7.48 15.16 18.58
C HIS A 286 -5.97 15.19 18.31
N ALA A 287 -5.37 14.05 18.12
CA ALA A 287 -4.00 13.88 17.61
C ALA A 287 -4.00 13.08 16.33
N MET A 288 -3.00 13.35 15.48
CA MET A 288 -2.73 12.59 14.27
C MET A 288 -1.23 12.44 14.03
N TYR A 289 -0.84 11.38 13.34
CA TYR A 289 0.53 11.15 12.94
C TYR A 289 0.61 10.40 11.60
N PRO A 290 1.44 10.81 10.62
CA PRO A 290 2.14 12.10 10.58
C PRO A 290 1.16 13.29 10.59
N ASN A 291 1.60 14.42 11.13
CA ASN A 291 0.78 15.64 11.24
C ASN A 291 1.21 16.76 10.27
N ASP A 292 2.16 16.47 9.41
CA ASP A 292 2.76 17.42 8.45
C ASP A 292 2.29 17.16 7.00
N GLY A 293 1.36 16.20 6.80
CA GLY A 293 0.91 15.79 5.48
C GLY A 293 2.03 15.07 4.68
N SER A 294 3.04 14.53 5.37
CA SER A 294 4.04 13.69 4.73
C SER A 294 3.39 12.44 4.12
N GLY A 295 3.97 11.96 3.02
CA GLY A 295 3.48 10.79 2.32
C GLY A 295 4.48 10.40 1.24
N LEU A 296 4.20 9.35 0.50
CA LEU A 296 5.03 8.93 -0.62
C LEU A 296 4.58 9.57 -1.92
N ASN A 297 5.55 10.09 -2.68
CA ASN A 297 5.35 10.37 -4.09
C ASN A 297 5.56 9.07 -4.86
N VAL A 298 4.55 8.67 -5.61
CA VAL A 298 4.48 7.41 -6.33
C VAL A 298 3.96 7.65 -7.75
N SER A 299 4.31 6.76 -8.67
CA SER A 299 3.81 6.82 -10.05
C SER A 299 3.01 5.56 -10.36
N GLY A 300 2.16 5.61 -11.37
CA GLY A 300 1.45 4.44 -11.83
C GLY A 300 0.20 4.07 -11.04
N VAL A 301 -0.08 4.69 -9.90
CA VAL A 301 -1.19 4.30 -8.99
C VAL A 301 -2.57 4.30 -9.63
N SER A 302 -2.75 5.01 -10.75
CA SER A 302 -4.02 5.05 -11.48
C SER A 302 -4.00 4.22 -12.77
N SER A 303 -2.86 3.64 -13.14
CA SER A 303 -2.72 2.76 -14.31
C SER A 303 -2.51 1.30 -13.94
N GLU A 304 -2.02 1.03 -12.73
CA GLU A 304 -1.64 -0.28 -12.26
C GLU A 304 -2.21 -0.55 -10.86
N TYR A 305 -2.33 -1.84 -10.51
CA TYR A 305 -2.69 -2.25 -9.16
C TYR A 305 -1.46 -2.24 -8.27
N HIS A 306 -1.59 -1.66 -7.08
CA HIS A 306 -0.57 -1.60 -6.05
C HIS A 306 -1.07 -2.21 -4.75
N LEU A 307 -0.15 -2.64 -3.89
CA LEU A 307 -0.47 -3.21 -2.59
C LEU A 307 -0.38 -2.14 -1.50
N TYR A 308 -1.48 -1.94 -0.79
CA TYR A 308 -1.58 -1.08 0.39
C TYR A 308 -1.74 -1.96 1.63
N SER A 309 -0.79 -1.86 2.57
CA SER A 309 -0.77 -2.77 3.71
C SER A 309 -0.67 -2.04 5.04
N LEU A 310 -1.33 -2.60 6.04
CA LEU A 310 -1.16 -2.28 7.45
C LEU A 310 -0.54 -3.49 8.17
N VAL A 311 0.52 -3.29 8.93
CA VAL A 311 1.01 -4.27 9.91
C VAL A 311 0.85 -3.66 11.29
N TRP A 312 -0.01 -4.25 12.09
CA TRP A 312 -0.43 -3.73 13.39
C TRP A 312 -0.15 -4.71 14.51
N SER A 313 0.58 -4.27 15.50
CA SER A 313 0.88 -5.00 16.75
C SER A 313 0.70 -4.08 17.95
N ALA A 314 0.77 -4.63 19.16
CA ALA A 314 0.74 -3.82 20.37
C ALA A 314 1.92 -2.84 20.47
N SER A 315 3.05 -3.13 19.83
CA SER A 315 4.27 -2.32 19.90
C SER A 315 4.46 -1.38 18.69
N SER A 316 3.79 -1.62 17.58
CA SER A 316 3.92 -0.76 16.40
C SER A 316 2.76 -0.93 15.42
N MET A 317 2.43 0.15 14.71
CA MET A 317 1.63 0.15 13.50
C MET A 317 2.48 0.69 12.35
N LYS A 318 2.44 0.01 11.21
CA LYS A 318 3.21 0.38 10.02
C LYS A 318 2.31 0.29 8.80
N ILE A 319 2.32 1.34 8.00
CA ILE A 319 1.59 1.44 6.73
C ILE A 319 2.61 1.34 5.59
N TYR A 320 2.30 0.51 4.60
CA TYR A 320 3.17 0.27 3.45
C TYR A 320 2.44 0.47 2.13
N PHE A 321 3.18 0.94 1.13
CA PHE A 321 2.86 0.97 -0.29
C PHE A 321 3.88 0.10 -1.02
N ASP A 322 3.46 -1.01 -1.60
CA ASP A 322 4.35 -1.98 -2.27
C ASP A 322 5.61 -2.28 -1.45
N ASP A 323 5.44 -2.63 -0.18
CA ASP A 323 6.52 -2.86 0.79
C ASP A 323 7.37 -1.62 1.17
N ARG A 324 7.09 -0.44 0.63
CA ARG A 324 7.73 0.82 1.05
C ARG A 324 6.98 1.40 2.25
N LEU A 325 7.69 1.68 3.33
CA LEU A 325 7.10 2.28 4.53
C LEU A 325 6.57 3.70 4.22
N VAL A 326 5.27 3.92 4.47
CA VAL A 326 4.60 5.23 4.33
C VAL A 326 4.58 5.95 5.68
N ALA A 327 4.12 5.27 6.73
CA ALA A 327 4.03 5.82 8.07
C ALA A 327 4.24 4.72 9.12
N GLN A 328 4.76 5.10 10.30
CA GLN A 328 4.93 4.21 11.42
C GLN A 328 4.62 4.92 12.74
N LEU A 329 3.73 4.35 13.54
CA LEU A 329 3.48 4.74 14.93
C LEU A 329 4.03 3.67 15.86
N ASN A 330 4.90 4.07 16.82
CA ASN A 330 5.45 3.17 17.82
C ASN A 330 4.58 3.19 19.08
N ASN A 331 4.49 2.02 19.74
CA ASN A 331 3.75 1.81 20.98
C ASN A 331 2.27 2.27 20.90
N PRO A 332 1.52 1.92 19.87
CA PRO A 332 0.12 2.34 19.72
C PRO A 332 -0.75 1.85 20.89
N SER A 333 -0.37 0.79 21.57
CA SER A 333 -1.10 0.28 22.74
C SER A 333 -1.02 1.18 23.98
N THR A 334 -0.28 2.28 23.94
CA THR A 334 -0.37 3.35 24.97
C THR A 334 -1.65 4.17 24.79
N GLU A 335 -2.21 4.22 23.58
CA GLU A 335 -3.47 4.86 23.26
C GLU A 335 -4.60 3.83 23.32
N GLU A 336 -5.68 4.15 24.06
CA GLU A 336 -6.79 3.20 24.29
C GLU A 336 -7.50 2.81 22.99
N GLU A 337 -7.56 3.72 22.05
CA GLU A 337 -8.20 3.57 20.76
C GLU A 337 -7.62 2.38 19.97
N PHE A 338 -6.30 2.23 19.98
CA PHE A 338 -5.61 1.16 19.27
C PHE A 338 -5.48 -0.15 20.08
N ARG A 339 -6.21 -0.25 21.19
CA ARG A 339 -6.45 -1.50 21.94
C ARG A 339 -7.82 -2.11 21.68
N ASN A 340 -8.61 -1.48 20.82
CA ASN A 340 -9.94 -1.95 20.42
C ASN A 340 -9.87 -2.58 19.02
N PRO A 341 -10.77 -3.52 18.68
CA PRO A 341 -10.91 -3.98 17.30
C PRO A 341 -11.33 -2.85 16.37
N HIS A 342 -10.82 -2.86 15.15
CA HIS A 342 -11.18 -1.95 14.06
C HIS A 342 -11.86 -2.73 12.93
N TYR A 343 -12.67 -2.07 12.12
CA TYR A 343 -13.22 -2.60 10.89
C TYR A 343 -12.77 -1.77 9.70
N LEU A 344 -12.67 -2.41 8.53
CA LEU A 344 -12.16 -1.79 7.30
C LEU A 344 -13.26 -0.99 6.60
N LEU A 345 -12.89 0.17 6.08
CA LEU A 345 -13.71 1.02 5.22
C LEU A 345 -13.03 1.26 3.88
N LEU A 346 -13.85 1.23 2.83
CA LEU A 346 -13.43 1.49 1.46
C LEU A 346 -14.37 2.54 0.87
N ASN A 347 -13.86 3.67 0.40
CA ASN A 347 -14.71 4.68 -0.22
C ASN A 347 -13.98 5.52 -1.27
N LEU A 348 -14.77 6.22 -2.08
CA LEU A 348 -14.30 7.23 -3.00
C LEU A 348 -15.08 8.53 -2.74
N ALA A 349 -14.50 9.45 -1.99
CA ALA A 349 -15.08 10.77 -1.74
C ALA A 349 -14.82 11.73 -2.93
N MET A 350 -15.59 12.83 -2.97
CA MET A 350 -15.49 13.90 -3.96
C MET A 350 -15.29 15.24 -3.27
N GLY A 351 -14.31 16.02 -3.70
CA GLY A 351 -14.02 17.31 -3.10
C GLY A 351 -13.57 17.19 -1.67
N GLY A 352 -14.02 18.10 -0.81
CA GLY A 352 -13.62 18.12 0.60
C GLY A 352 -12.17 18.52 0.82
N SER A 353 -11.65 18.25 2.03
CA SER A 353 -10.34 18.74 2.47
C SER A 353 -9.16 18.16 1.68
N LEU A 354 -9.20 16.88 1.28
CA LEU A 354 -8.13 16.26 0.48
C LEU A 354 -8.51 16.15 -1.01
N GLY A 355 -9.79 16.02 -1.36
CA GLY A 355 -10.23 15.97 -2.76
C GLY A 355 -10.07 17.31 -3.48
N GLY A 356 -10.23 18.41 -2.76
CA GLY A 356 -10.07 19.75 -3.31
C GLY A 356 -11.13 20.13 -4.35
N THR A 357 -10.74 20.89 -5.36
CA THR A 357 -11.66 21.33 -6.40
C THR A 357 -11.96 20.22 -7.41
N VAL A 358 -13.23 19.97 -7.66
CA VAL A 358 -13.66 19.05 -8.71
C VAL A 358 -13.79 19.80 -10.03
N PRO A 359 -13.05 19.42 -11.10
CA PRO A 359 -13.12 20.07 -12.40
C PRO A 359 -14.53 20.06 -12.98
N SER A 360 -14.91 21.13 -13.72
CA SER A 360 -16.25 21.24 -14.29
C SER A 360 -16.57 20.14 -15.31
N ASN A 361 -15.56 19.61 -15.98
CA ASN A 361 -15.65 18.51 -16.95
C ASN A 361 -15.52 17.11 -16.31
N PHE A 362 -15.47 16.99 -14.98
CA PHE A 362 -15.53 15.70 -14.33
C PHE A 362 -16.87 15.03 -14.64
N ASP A 363 -16.87 13.81 -15.07
CA ASP A 363 -18.04 12.96 -15.33
C ASP A 363 -18.11 11.82 -14.30
N GLN A 364 -17.12 10.95 -14.30
CA GLN A 364 -16.97 9.85 -13.35
C GLN A 364 -15.51 9.40 -13.25
N ASP A 365 -15.17 8.72 -12.15
CA ASP A 365 -13.92 8.01 -11.98
C ASP A 365 -14.11 6.82 -11.04
N VAL A 366 -13.14 5.93 -10.94
CA VAL A 366 -13.27 4.65 -10.25
C VAL A 366 -12.08 4.35 -9.38
N LEU A 367 -12.34 3.85 -8.17
CA LEU A 367 -11.40 3.11 -7.33
C LEU A 367 -11.66 1.62 -7.59
N GLU A 368 -10.65 0.91 -8.10
CA GLU A 368 -10.73 -0.52 -8.36
C GLU A 368 -9.97 -1.29 -7.28
N ILE A 369 -10.61 -2.28 -6.66
CA ILE A 369 -10.01 -3.10 -5.61
C ILE A 369 -10.04 -4.56 -6.06
N ASP A 370 -8.86 -5.15 -6.22
CA ASP A 370 -8.66 -6.51 -6.67
C ASP A 370 -8.96 -7.50 -5.55
N TYR A 371 -8.38 -7.27 -4.37
CA TYR A 371 -8.68 -8.06 -3.19
C TYR A 371 -8.51 -7.26 -1.88
N VAL A 372 -9.14 -7.81 -0.84
CA VAL A 372 -8.93 -7.47 0.57
C VAL A 372 -8.60 -8.75 1.32
N ARG A 373 -7.51 -8.74 2.09
CA ARG A 373 -7.09 -9.87 2.94
C ARG A 373 -6.68 -9.38 4.32
N ILE A 374 -7.16 -10.05 5.38
CA ILE A 374 -6.79 -9.76 6.77
C ILE A 374 -6.24 -11.03 7.39
N TYR A 375 -5.08 -10.88 8.04
CA TYR A 375 -4.31 -11.97 8.65
C TYR A 375 -4.07 -11.65 10.13
N GLN A 376 -4.22 -12.67 11.00
CA GLN A 376 -3.96 -12.61 12.44
C GLN A 376 -3.09 -13.77 12.92
#